data_f0678c4514c44c385d615926597dd217
#
_entry.id   f0678c4514c44c385d615926597dd217
#
_cell.length_a   1.000
_cell.length_b   1.000
_cell.length_c   1.000
_cell.angle_alpha   90.00
_cell.angle_beta   90.00
_cell.angle_gamma   90.00
#
_symmetry.space_group_name_H-M   'P 1'
#
loop_
_entity.id
_entity.type
_entity.pdbx_description
1 polymer ?
#
loop_
_entity_poly.entity_id
_entity_poly.type
_entity_poly.pdbx_seq_one_letter_code
_entity_poly.pdbx_strand_id
1 'polypeptide(L)'
;MLTEWFTYLAADCPPLAKKLGYLRESIGVRSRYRRCKAAWQPHLENSRSALLESLHACNSFRTALVFGSGLMLDIPLAELAKRFENVWLIDLVHLPEVRRAVRHHANVHCLSHDVTGFLGRLETMSPDNYDLPQPADFLDDPTVDWVASVNLLSQLPLLPLGWLRKRFPEIGDAAMEEYSTRLMRQHLNYIAAFSVPACMLVDMEQTTYGQNGKVIERADFAAKLGLENHALAQWRWDIAPPGEIAPGIGRFHRVAALTAKCG
;
A
#
# COMPACT_ATOMS: atom_id res chain seq x y z
N MET A 1 -10.35 -17.44 13.88
CA MET A 1 -9.24 -18.42 13.96
C MET A 1 -9.35 -19.53 12.92
N LEU A 2 -10.38 -20.41 12.88
CA LEU A 2 -10.49 -21.48 11.86
C LEU A 2 -10.53 -20.94 10.41
N THR A 3 -11.34 -19.92 10.15
CA THR A 3 -11.43 -19.29 8.81
C THR A 3 -10.15 -18.63 8.36
N GLU A 4 -9.35 -18.08 9.25
CA GLU A 4 -8.04 -17.49 8.96
C GLU A 4 -7.02 -18.56 8.62
N TRP A 5 -7.05 -19.68 9.33
CA TRP A 5 -6.19 -20.83 9.06
C TRP A 5 -6.48 -21.44 7.68
N PHE A 6 -7.77 -21.64 7.32
CA PHE A 6 -8.14 -22.08 5.98
C PHE A 6 -7.72 -21.09 4.90
N THR A 7 -7.87 -19.78 5.12
CA THR A 7 -7.39 -18.76 4.20
C THR A 7 -5.86 -18.84 4.03
N TYR A 8 -5.13 -19.05 5.14
CA TYR A 8 -3.68 -19.16 5.11
C TYR A 8 -3.19 -20.37 4.30
N LEU A 9 -3.94 -21.47 4.29
CA LEU A 9 -3.62 -22.65 3.48
C LEU A 9 -4.02 -22.48 2.01
N ALA A 10 -5.14 -21.85 1.74
CA ALA A 10 -5.71 -21.75 0.39
C ALA A 10 -5.22 -20.53 -0.41
N ALA A 11 -4.55 -19.56 0.23
CA ALA A 11 -4.05 -18.38 -0.46
C ALA A 11 -2.83 -18.72 -1.31
N ASP A 12 -2.90 -18.28 -2.57
CA ASP A 12 -1.76 -18.27 -3.48
C ASP A 12 -0.86 -17.08 -3.12
N CYS A 13 0.29 -17.41 -2.55
CA CYS A 13 1.27 -16.44 -2.06
C CYS A 13 2.67 -17.01 -2.31
N PRO A 14 3.61 -16.24 -2.87
CA PRO A 14 4.98 -16.68 -3.03
C PRO A 14 5.55 -17.22 -1.70
N PRO A 15 6.22 -18.38 -1.70
CA PRO A 15 6.66 -19.02 -0.45
C PRO A 15 7.47 -18.09 0.46
N LEU A 16 8.32 -17.26 -0.13
CA LEU A 16 9.16 -16.32 0.59
C LEU A 16 8.33 -15.17 1.20
N ALA A 17 7.38 -14.61 0.45
CA ALA A 17 6.45 -13.60 0.97
C ALA A 17 5.62 -14.16 2.14
N LYS A 18 5.17 -15.42 2.01
CA LYS A 18 4.46 -16.12 3.08
C LYS A 18 5.32 -16.28 4.34
N LYS A 19 6.59 -16.71 4.18
CA LYS A 19 7.57 -16.85 5.26
C LYS A 19 7.86 -15.53 5.98
N LEU A 20 7.91 -14.43 5.25
CA LEU A 20 8.15 -13.09 5.79
C LEU A 20 6.93 -12.47 6.48
N GLY A 21 5.74 -13.02 6.30
CA GLY A 21 4.54 -12.58 6.99
C GLY A 21 3.55 -11.75 6.17
N TYR A 22 3.81 -11.48 4.88
CA TYR A 22 2.90 -10.70 4.03
C TYR A 22 1.48 -11.27 4.00
N LEU A 23 1.34 -12.59 3.90
CA LEU A 23 0.02 -13.24 3.96
C LEU A 23 -0.66 -13.04 5.32
N ARG A 24 0.10 -13.07 6.43
CA ARG A 24 -0.44 -12.82 7.77
C ARG A 24 -0.95 -11.38 7.90
N GLU A 25 -0.20 -10.41 7.39
CA GLU A 25 -0.62 -9.00 7.37
C GLU A 25 -1.90 -8.81 6.55
N SER A 26 -2.01 -9.38 5.35
CA SER A 26 -3.22 -9.30 4.53
C SER A 26 -4.45 -9.89 5.25
N ILE A 27 -4.29 -11.02 5.95
CA ILE A 27 -5.35 -11.62 6.79
C ILE A 27 -5.68 -10.70 7.98
N GLY A 28 -4.67 -10.09 8.60
CA GLY A 28 -4.82 -9.14 9.70
C GLY A 28 -5.62 -7.90 9.29
N VAL A 29 -5.30 -7.30 8.15
CA VAL A 29 -6.03 -6.15 7.56
C VAL A 29 -7.50 -6.53 7.31
N ARG A 30 -7.77 -7.69 6.71
CA ARG A 30 -9.12 -8.20 6.51
C ARG A 30 -9.90 -8.33 7.82
N SER A 31 -9.28 -8.91 8.83
CA SER A 31 -9.90 -9.13 10.13
C SER A 31 -10.21 -7.80 10.83
N ARG A 32 -9.29 -6.82 10.76
CA ARG A 32 -9.50 -5.47 11.27
C ARG A 32 -10.63 -4.76 10.52
N TYR A 33 -10.62 -4.79 9.19
CA TYR A 33 -11.71 -4.22 8.40
C TYR A 33 -13.08 -4.73 8.85
N ARG A 34 -13.24 -6.04 9.07
CA ARG A 34 -14.50 -6.62 9.52
C ARG A 34 -14.98 -6.06 10.86
N ARG A 35 -14.06 -5.79 11.80
CA ARG A 35 -14.38 -5.20 13.11
C ARG A 35 -14.60 -3.68 13.03
N CYS A 36 -13.84 -2.99 12.19
CA CYS A 36 -13.81 -1.53 12.11
C CYS A 36 -14.56 -0.98 10.89
N LYS A 37 -15.42 -1.75 10.23
CA LYS A 37 -16.04 -1.41 8.94
C LYS A 37 -16.68 -0.02 8.93
N ALA A 38 -17.41 0.35 9.95
CA ALA A 38 -18.07 1.66 10.02
C ALA A 38 -17.07 2.82 10.12
N ALA A 39 -15.98 2.64 10.89
CA ALA A 39 -14.93 3.64 11.03
C ALA A 39 -14.09 3.81 9.74
N TRP A 40 -13.99 2.75 8.92
CA TRP A 40 -13.25 2.81 7.66
C TRP A 40 -14.06 3.39 6.51
N GLN A 41 -15.38 3.37 6.58
CA GLN A 41 -16.26 3.77 5.48
C GLN A 41 -15.93 5.15 4.88
N PRO A 42 -15.74 6.24 5.69
CA PRO A 42 -15.39 7.54 5.13
C PRO A 42 -14.05 7.54 4.37
N HIS A 43 -13.04 6.80 4.87
CA HIS A 43 -11.77 6.65 4.18
C HIS A 43 -11.93 5.93 2.83
N LEU A 44 -12.69 4.84 2.80
CA LEU A 44 -12.90 4.06 1.58
C LEU A 44 -13.64 4.89 0.50
N GLU A 45 -14.62 5.71 0.90
CA GLU A 45 -15.34 6.61 0.00
C GLU A 45 -14.44 7.70 -0.56
N ASN A 46 -13.68 8.39 0.31
CA ASN A 46 -12.73 9.43 -0.10
C ASN A 46 -11.65 8.86 -1.02
N SER A 47 -11.13 7.68 -0.71
CA SER A 47 -10.12 6.99 -1.54
C SER A 47 -10.63 6.72 -2.95
N ARG A 48 -11.82 6.13 -3.06
CA ARG A 48 -12.45 5.85 -4.37
C ARG A 48 -12.73 7.12 -5.15
N SER A 49 -13.23 8.15 -4.49
CA SER A 49 -13.51 9.45 -5.12
C SER A 49 -12.23 10.09 -5.66
N ALA A 50 -11.14 10.10 -4.89
CA ALA A 50 -9.86 10.66 -5.31
C ALA A 50 -9.26 9.88 -6.50
N LEU A 51 -9.34 8.56 -6.49
CA LEU A 51 -8.89 7.73 -7.62
C LEU A 51 -9.70 8.02 -8.88
N LEU A 52 -11.04 8.14 -8.78
CA LEU A 52 -11.89 8.44 -9.92
C LEU A 52 -11.65 9.85 -10.45
N GLU A 53 -11.43 10.83 -9.58
CA GLU A 53 -11.12 12.22 -9.95
C GLU A 53 -9.81 12.29 -10.75
N SER A 54 -8.79 11.52 -10.35
CA SER A 54 -7.50 11.50 -11.05
C SER A 54 -7.60 10.99 -12.50
N LEU A 55 -8.66 10.26 -12.87
CA LEU A 55 -8.88 9.77 -14.23
C LEU A 55 -9.23 10.89 -15.21
N HIS A 56 -9.61 12.09 -14.75
CA HIS A 56 -9.89 13.23 -15.63
C HIS A 56 -8.63 13.71 -16.37
N ALA A 57 -7.44 13.37 -15.89
CA ALA A 57 -6.19 13.68 -16.56
C ALA A 57 -5.83 12.67 -17.68
N CYS A 58 -6.57 11.57 -17.82
CA CYS A 58 -6.29 10.54 -18.81
C CYS A 58 -6.88 10.89 -20.16
N ASN A 59 -6.10 10.71 -21.23
CA ASN A 59 -6.55 10.89 -22.61
C ASN A 59 -6.95 9.57 -23.28
N SER A 60 -6.54 8.43 -22.70
CA SER A 60 -6.84 7.06 -23.18
C SER A 60 -7.00 6.12 -22.00
N PHE A 61 -7.60 4.95 -22.22
CA PHE A 61 -7.99 4.02 -21.17
C PHE A 61 -7.67 2.56 -21.56
N ARG A 62 -6.44 2.29 -22.04
CA ARG A 62 -6.01 0.93 -22.42
C ARG A 62 -5.67 0.11 -21.18
N THR A 63 -4.69 0.55 -20.38
CA THR A 63 -4.24 -0.18 -19.20
C THR A 63 -4.15 0.70 -17.97
N ALA A 64 -4.78 0.26 -16.88
CA ALA A 64 -4.63 0.80 -15.54
C ALA A 64 -3.75 -0.10 -14.69
N LEU A 65 -2.75 0.45 -14.01
CA LEU A 65 -1.94 -0.23 -13.00
C LEU A 65 -2.35 0.24 -11.60
N VAL A 66 -2.67 -0.68 -10.70
CA VAL A 66 -3.05 -0.38 -9.32
C VAL A 66 -2.11 -1.12 -8.37
N PHE A 67 -1.10 -0.43 -7.87
CA PHE A 67 -0.15 -0.94 -6.87
C PHE A 67 -0.74 -0.87 -5.46
N GLY A 68 -0.51 -1.90 -4.65
CA GLY A 68 -1.06 -2.01 -3.30
C GLY A 68 -2.56 -2.33 -3.32
N SER A 69 -2.99 -3.16 -4.27
CA SER A 69 -4.41 -3.47 -4.47
C SER A 69 -5.08 -4.18 -3.28
N GLY A 70 -4.31 -4.90 -2.47
CA GLY A 70 -4.74 -5.48 -1.20
C GLY A 70 -6.07 -6.22 -1.28
N LEU A 71 -7.03 -5.75 -0.48
CA LEU A 71 -8.41 -6.27 -0.43
C LEU A 71 -9.35 -5.54 -1.40
N MET A 72 -8.88 -4.59 -2.19
CA MET A 72 -9.65 -3.73 -3.11
C MET A 72 -10.74 -2.89 -2.43
N LEU A 73 -10.68 -2.69 -1.13
CA LEU A 73 -11.76 -2.02 -0.37
C LEU A 73 -11.91 -0.55 -0.77
N ASP A 74 -10.80 0.10 -1.05
CA ASP A 74 -10.61 1.51 -1.39
C ASP A 74 -10.44 1.75 -2.90
N ILE A 75 -10.57 0.70 -3.72
CA ILE A 75 -10.46 0.77 -5.18
C ILE A 75 -11.85 0.76 -5.81
N PRO A 76 -12.17 1.69 -6.74
CA PRO A 76 -13.42 1.70 -7.49
C PRO A 76 -13.38 0.70 -8.66
N LEU A 77 -13.28 -0.61 -8.34
CA LEU A 77 -12.99 -1.66 -9.32
C LEU A 77 -13.99 -1.71 -10.48
N ALA A 78 -15.29 -1.57 -10.19
CA ALA A 78 -16.33 -1.65 -11.22
C ALA A 78 -16.25 -0.49 -12.22
N GLU A 79 -15.89 0.71 -11.75
CA GLU A 79 -15.70 1.90 -12.55
C GLU A 79 -14.43 1.80 -13.40
N LEU A 80 -13.32 1.30 -12.83
CA LEU A 80 -12.09 1.04 -13.58
C LEU A 80 -12.30 -0.01 -14.65
N ALA A 81 -12.94 -1.13 -14.33
CA ALA A 81 -13.23 -2.20 -15.28
C ALA A 81 -14.14 -1.78 -16.44
N LYS A 82 -15.01 -0.76 -16.23
CA LYS A 82 -15.83 -0.19 -17.30
C LYS A 82 -15.07 0.76 -18.22
N ARG A 83 -14.05 1.43 -17.70
CA ARG A 83 -13.32 2.48 -18.43
C ARG A 83 -12.11 1.94 -19.18
N PHE A 84 -11.34 1.03 -18.56
CA PHE A 84 -10.10 0.52 -19.11
C PHE A 84 -10.30 -0.77 -19.87
N GLU A 85 -9.51 -0.98 -20.93
CA GLU A 85 -9.43 -2.26 -21.63
C GLU A 85 -8.81 -3.34 -20.72
N ASN A 86 -7.82 -2.95 -19.89
CA ASN A 86 -7.16 -3.83 -18.92
C ASN A 86 -6.95 -3.11 -17.59
N VAL A 87 -7.17 -3.82 -16.48
CA VAL A 87 -6.87 -3.35 -15.12
C VAL A 87 -5.98 -4.38 -14.43
N TRP A 88 -4.77 -4.00 -14.07
CA TRP A 88 -3.84 -4.84 -13.33
C TRP A 88 -3.85 -4.46 -11.86
N LEU A 89 -4.28 -5.38 -11.01
CA LEU A 89 -4.22 -5.28 -9.56
C LEU A 89 -2.90 -5.90 -9.09
N ILE A 90 -1.98 -5.05 -8.64
CA ILE A 90 -0.60 -5.43 -8.33
C ILE A 90 -0.40 -5.40 -6.82
N ASP A 91 -0.08 -6.57 -6.26
CA ASP A 91 0.23 -6.75 -4.84
C ASP A 91 1.03 -8.04 -4.67
N LEU A 92 1.71 -8.23 -3.55
CA LEU A 92 2.38 -9.50 -3.24
C LEU A 92 1.40 -10.63 -2.93
N VAL A 93 0.23 -10.31 -2.39
CA VAL A 93 -0.74 -11.28 -1.90
C VAL A 93 -2.15 -10.91 -2.34
N HIS A 94 -2.78 -11.80 -3.09
CA HIS A 94 -4.20 -11.69 -3.42
C HIS A 94 -4.98 -12.78 -2.68
N LEU A 95 -5.77 -12.39 -1.68
CA LEU A 95 -6.61 -13.33 -0.93
C LEU A 95 -7.68 -13.98 -1.83
N PRO A 96 -8.20 -15.17 -1.47
CA PRO A 96 -9.18 -15.89 -2.30
C PRO A 96 -10.45 -15.08 -2.66
N GLU A 97 -10.89 -14.21 -1.74
CA GLU A 97 -12.03 -13.30 -1.99
C GLU A 97 -11.73 -12.26 -3.07
N VAL A 98 -10.50 -11.72 -3.14
CA VAL A 98 -10.05 -10.81 -4.20
C VAL A 98 -10.09 -11.51 -5.54
N ARG A 99 -9.44 -12.67 -5.64
CA ARG A 99 -9.45 -13.48 -6.87
C ARG A 99 -10.86 -13.88 -7.32
N ARG A 100 -11.77 -14.13 -6.37
CA ARG A 100 -13.17 -14.43 -6.68
C ARG A 100 -13.88 -13.19 -7.24
N ALA A 101 -13.71 -12.02 -6.63
CA ALA A 101 -14.31 -10.79 -7.10
C ALA A 101 -13.83 -10.40 -8.52
N VAL A 102 -12.54 -10.55 -8.77
CA VAL A 102 -11.93 -10.27 -10.09
C VAL A 102 -12.52 -11.13 -11.21
N ARG A 103 -12.93 -12.38 -10.94
CA ARG A 103 -13.54 -13.27 -11.96
C ARG A 103 -14.84 -12.74 -12.57
N HIS A 104 -15.47 -11.75 -11.97
CA HIS A 104 -16.66 -11.10 -12.52
C HIS A 104 -16.33 -10.02 -13.57
N HIS A 105 -15.04 -9.75 -13.81
CA HIS A 105 -14.54 -8.77 -14.77
C HIS A 105 -13.51 -9.43 -15.68
N ALA A 106 -13.84 -9.59 -16.97
CA ALA A 106 -12.96 -10.29 -17.93
C ALA A 106 -11.63 -9.57 -18.19
N ASN A 107 -11.59 -8.26 -17.94
CA ASN A 107 -10.47 -7.36 -18.20
C ASN A 107 -9.72 -6.96 -16.91
N VAL A 108 -10.00 -7.60 -15.77
CA VAL A 108 -9.28 -7.33 -14.51
C VAL A 108 -8.38 -8.51 -14.16
N HIS A 109 -7.13 -8.23 -13.85
CA HIS A 109 -6.10 -9.24 -13.62
C HIS A 109 -5.38 -8.99 -12.29
N CYS A 110 -5.09 -10.07 -11.55
CA CYS A 110 -4.23 -10.03 -10.37
C CYS A 110 -2.80 -10.41 -10.74
N LEU A 111 -1.84 -9.57 -10.39
CA LEU A 111 -0.41 -9.82 -10.58
C LEU A 111 0.30 -9.80 -9.23
N SER A 112 0.89 -10.94 -8.82
CA SER A 112 1.74 -10.99 -7.63
C SER A 112 3.12 -10.43 -7.97
N HIS A 113 3.45 -9.25 -7.42
CA HIS A 113 4.68 -8.54 -7.73
C HIS A 113 5.24 -7.80 -6.52
N ASP A 114 6.56 -7.84 -6.33
CA ASP A 114 7.27 -7.10 -5.29
C ASP A 114 7.78 -5.77 -5.83
N VAL A 115 7.03 -4.71 -5.59
CA VAL A 115 7.38 -3.34 -6.03
C VAL A 115 8.65 -2.77 -5.39
N THR A 116 9.19 -3.44 -4.36
CA THR A 116 10.40 -3.00 -3.66
C THR A 116 11.66 -3.71 -4.14
N GLY A 117 11.52 -4.86 -4.79
CA GLY A 117 12.62 -5.76 -5.12
C GLY A 117 13.27 -6.43 -3.88
N PHE A 118 12.69 -6.25 -2.68
CA PHE A 118 13.24 -6.76 -1.42
C PHE A 118 13.35 -8.29 -1.40
N LEU A 119 12.32 -8.99 -1.88
CA LEU A 119 12.31 -10.46 -1.87
C LEU A 119 13.46 -11.03 -2.71
N GLY A 120 13.75 -10.42 -3.86
CA GLY A 120 14.84 -10.86 -4.73
C GLY A 120 16.25 -10.61 -4.17
N ARG A 121 16.37 -9.79 -3.12
CA ARG A 121 17.66 -9.42 -2.51
C ARG A 121 17.98 -10.18 -1.23
N LEU A 122 17.02 -10.89 -0.64
CA LEU A 122 17.16 -11.50 0.68
C LEU A 122 18.41 -12.38 0.87
N GLU A 123 18.78 -13.17 -0.16
CA GLU A 123 19.92 -14.06 -0.10
C GLU A 123 21.27 -13.35 -0.22
N THR A 124 21.29 -12.15 -0.83
CA THR A 124 22.51 -11.36 -1.06
C THR A 124 22.70 -10.23 -0.07
N MET A 125 21.72 -9.99 0.82
CA MET A 125 21.80 -8.96 1.85
C MET A 125 22.78 -9.32 2.95
N SER A 126 23.56 -8.32 3.38
CA SER A 126 24.48 -8.39 4.53
C SER A 126 24.40 -7.07 5.31
N PRO A 127 25.01 -6.95 6.51
CA PRO A 127 25.05 -5.70 7.25
C PRO A 127 25.62 -4.51 6.47
N ASP A 128 26.54 -4.79 5.53
CA ASP A 128 27.21 -3.81 4.69
C ASP A 128 26.58 -3.65 3.31
N ASN A 129 25.61 -4.50 2.96
CA ASN A 129 24.95 -4.50 1.64
C ASN A 129 23.49 -4.95 1.75
N TYR A 130 22.62 -4.04 2.15
CA TYR A 130 21.17 -4.23 2.21
C TYR A 130 20.39 -3.24 1.34
N ASP A 131 21.07 -2.67 0.33
CA ASP A 131 20.45 -1.78 -0.65
C ASP A 131 19.51 -2.53 -1.60
N LEU A 132 18.51 -1.80 -2.07
CA LEU A 132 17.51 -2.30 -3.00
C LEU A 132 17.79 -1.81 -4.43
N PRO A 133 17.46 -2.61 -5.46
CA PRO A 133 17.47 -2.14 -6.83
C PRO A 133 16.39 -1.07 -7.02
N GLN A 134 16.61 -0.17 -7.96
CA GLN A 134 15.55 0.77 -8.37
C GLN A 134 14.46 0.01 -9.13
N PRO A 135 13.18 0.14 -8.77
CA PRO A 135 12.10 -0.46 -9.54
C PRO A 135 11.99 0.23 -10.90
N ALA A 136 11.81 -0.58 -11.94
CA ALA A 136 11.68 -0.11 -13.32
C ALA A 136 10.58 -0.83 -14.10
N ASP A 137 9.98 -1.85 -13.51
CA ASP A 137 8.93 -2.63 -14.17
C ASP A 137 7.76 -1.73 -14.60
N PHE A 138 7.21 -2.00 -15.76
CA PHE A 138 6.08 -1.28 -16.38
C PHE A 138 6.37 0.17 -16.84
N LEU A 139 7.53 0.76 -16.57
CA LEU A 139 7.82 2.16 -16.97
C LEU A 139 7.82 2.33 -18.50
N ASP A 140 8.31 1.32 -19.22
CA ASP A 140 8.43 1.32 -20.67
C ASP A 140 7.23 0.66 -21.38
N ASP A 141 6.16 0.30 -20.65
CA ASP A 141 4.96 -0.28 -21.27
C ASP A 141 4.10 0.83 -21.91
N PRO A 142 4.05 0.90 -23.26
CA PRO A 142 3.34 1.96 -23.96
C PRO A 142 1.81 1.83 -23.86
N THR A 143 1.31 0.74 -23.32
CA THR A 143 -0.15 0.54 -23.14
C THR A 143 -0.67 1.11 -21.84
N VAL A 144 0.21 1.41 -20.88
CA VAL A 144 -0.20 2.01 -19.60
C VAL A 144 -0.66 3.44 -19.84
N ASP A 145 -1.86 3.76 -19.36
CA ASP A 145 -2.48 5.08 -19.49
C ASP A 145 -2.77 5.73 -18.13
N TRP A 146 -2.73 4.96 -17.04
CA TRP A 146 -2.94 5.46 -15.69
C TRP A 146 -2.33 4.54 -14.63
N VAL A 147 -1.83 5.15 -13.55
CA VAL A 147 -1.21 4.45 -12.44
C VAL A 147 -1.81 4.91 -11.11
N ALA A 148 -2.10 3.97 -10.22
CA ALA A 148 -2.42 4.26 -8.83
C ALA A 148 -1.48 3.53 -7.87
N SER A 149 -1.12 4.17 -6.76
CA SER A 149 -0.50 3.55 -5.60
C SER A 149 -1.37 3.79 -4.38
N VAL A 150 -1.92 2.71 -3.81
CA VAL A 150 -3.03 2.80 -2.86
C VAL A 150 -2.58 2.39 -1.46
N ASN A 151 -2.48 3.35 -0.55
CA ASN A 151 -2.14 3.15 0.88
C ASN A 151 -0.90 2.25 1.12
N LEU A 152 0.03 2.25 0.17
CA LEU A 152 1.18 1.33 0.16
C LEU A 152 2.41 1.94 0.84
N LEU A 153 2.63 3.26 0.68
CA LEU A 153 3.89 3.93 0.99
C LEU A 153 4.41 3.66 2.40
N SER A 154 3.59 3.89 3.43
CA SER A 154 3.96 3.70 4.84
C SER A 154 4.12 2.23 5.23
N GLN A 155 3.56 1.32 4.44
CA GLN A 155 3.60 -0.12 4.69
C GLN A 155 4.84 -0.80 4.09
N LEU A 156 5.44 -0.23 3.04
CA LEU A 156 6.58 -0.82 2.34
C LEU A 156 7.75 -1.20 3.26
N PRO A 157 8.17 -0.39 4.24
CA PRO A 157 9.30 -0.72 5.09
C PRO A 157 8.98 -1.71 6.22
N LEU A 158 7.71 -1.96 6.57
CA LEU A 158 7.35 -2.67 7.80
C LEU A 158 7.94 -4.08 7.88
N LEU A 159 7.70 -4.91 6.87
CA LEU A 159 8.20 -6.29 6.86
C LEU A 159 9.69 -6.38 6.51
N PRO A 160 10.22 -5.61 5.55
CA PRO A 160 11.67 -5.51 5.34
C PRO A 160 12.45 -5.13 6.59
N LEU A 161 12.07 -4.06 7.29
CA LEU A 161 12.71 -3.67 8.55
C LEU A 161 12.60 -4.74 9.63
N GLY A 162 11.42 -5.35 9.76
CA GLY A 162 11.22 -6.46 10.71
C GLY A 162 12.13 -7.66 10.42
N TRP A 163 12.43 -7.93 9.15
CA TRP A 163 13.36 -8.97 8.75
C TRP A 163 14.81 -8.55 8.99
N LEU A 164 15.20 -7.33 8.58
CA LEU A 164 16.56 -6.81 8.77
C LEU A 164 16.96 -6.79 10.25
N ARG A 165 16.09 -6.28 11.14
CA ARG A 165 16.33 -6.26 12.60
C ARG A 165 16.57 -7.65 13.20
N LYS A 166 15.89 -8.67 12.67
CA LYS A 166 16.09 -10.06 13.14
C LYS A 166 17.35 -10.69 12.57
N ARG A 167 17.69 -10.34 11.34
CA ARG A 167 18.81 -10.97 10.61
C ARG A 167 20.13 -10.30 10.93
N PHE A 168 20.11 -8.98 11.15
CA PHE A 168 21.26 -8.13 11.37
C PHE A 168 21.02 -7.19 12.57
N PRO A 169 21.01 -7.74 13.81
CA PRO A 169 20.70 -6.94 15.01
C PRO A 169 21.76 -5.86 15.30
N GLU A 170 22.93 -5.94 14.69
CA GLU A 170 24.00 -4.95 14.75
C GLU A 170 23.70 -3.65 14.00
N ILE A 171 22.75 -3.66 13.06
CA ILE A 171 22.34 -2.43 12.36
C ILE A 171 21.53 -1.55 13.33
N GLY A 172 22.06 -0.37 13.63
CA GLY A 172 21.44 0.56 14.58
C GLY A 172 20.12 1.17 14.07
N ASP A 173 19.31 1.69 15.01
CA ASP A 173 18.00 2.27 14.71
C ASP A 173 18.06 3.43 13.72
N ALA A 174 19.09 4.27 13.74
CA ALA A 174 19.27 5.37 12.80
C ALA A 174 19.42 4.86 11.34
N ALA A 175 20.19 3.81 11.13
CA ALA A 175 20.38 3.21 9.81
C ALA A 175 19.08 2.52 9.33
N MET A 176 18.33 1.90 10.23
CA MET A 176 17.02 1.32 9.93
C MET A 176 16.00 2.39 9.54
N GLU A 177 16.02 3.55 10.21
CA GLU A 177 15.15 4.67 9.90
C GLU A 177 15.50 5.31 8.56
N GLU A 178 16.79 5.43 8.25
CA GLU A 178 17.28 5.86 6.95
C GLU A 178 16.85 4.90 5.84
N TYR A 179 17.00 3.60 6.05
CA TYR A 179 16.54 2.57 5.11
C TYR A 179 15.03 2.67 4.84
N SER A 180 14.22 2.84 5.90
CA SER A 180 12.78 3.08 5.80
C SER A 180 12.48 4.29 4.91
N THR A 181 13.17 5.39 5.14
CA THR A 181 12.99 6.63 4.37
C THR A 181 13.39 6.45 2.90
N ARG A 182 14.52 5.81 2.64
CA ARG A 182 14.99 5.53 1.29
C ARG A 182 13.99 4.66 0.53
N LEU A 183 13.46 3.61 1.16
CA LEU A 183 12.50 2.70 0.53
C LEU A 183 11.21 3.43 0.14
N MET A 184 10.70 4.29 1.01
CA MET A 184 9.54 5.12 0.70
C MET A 184 9.83 6.13 -0.42
N ARG A 185 10.97 6.82 -0.39
CA ARG A 185 11.38 7.74 -1.47
C ARG A 185 11.57 7.04 -2.80
N GLN A 186 12.14 5.84 -2.77
CA GLN A 186 12.29 5.02 -3.97
C GLN A 186 10.93 4.74 -4.64
N HIS A 187 9.91 4.41 -3.85
CA HIS A 187 8.57 4.20 -4.37
C HIS A 187 7.93 5.49 -4.90
N LEU A 188 8.09 6.63 -4.21
CA LEU A 188 7.64 7.93 -4.72
C LEU A 188 8.28 8.26 -6.07
N ASN A 189 9.60 8.08 -6.18
CA ASN A 189 10.33 8.31 -7.43
C ASN A 189 9.90 7.35 -8.54
N TYR A 190 9.63 6.09 -8.20
CA TYR A 190 9.14 5.10 -9.15
C TYR A 190 7.78 5.49 -9.73
N ILE A 191 6.83 5.89 -8.88
CA ILE A 191 5.52 6.34 -9.37
C ILE A 191 5.64 7.66 -10.16
N ALA A 192 6.52 8.56 -9.76
CA ALA A 192 6.77 9.82 -10.48
C ALA A 192 7.48 9.61 -11.83
N ALA A 193 8.14 8.48 -12.05
CA ALA A 193 8.82 8.16 -13.30
C ALA A 193 7.86 7.71 -14.43
N PHE A 194 6.62 7.37 -14.12
CA PHE A 194 5.64 7.10 -15.16
C PHE A 194 5.30 8.38 -15.94
N SER A 195 5.26 8.27 -17.27
CA SER A 195 4.93 9.38 -18.18
C SER A 195 3.42 9.62 -18.32
N VAL A 196 2.60 8.93 -17.54
CA VAL A 196 1.14 8.97 -17.57
C VAL A 196 0.58 9.52 -16.26
N PRO A 197 -0.70 9.96 -16.22
CA PRO A 197 -1.34 10.39 -14.99
C PRO A 197 -1.21 9.35 -13.90
N ALA A 198 -0.76 9.78 -12.72
CA ALA A 198 -0.63 8.91 -11.55
C ALA A 198 -1.29 9.51 -10.31
N CYS A 199 -1.94 8.67 -9.51
CA CYS A 199 -2.54 9.03 -8.23
C CYS A 199 -1.97 8.17 -7.11
N MET A 200 -1.54 8.80 -6.03
CA MET A 200 -1.07 8.10 -4.84
C MET A 200 -1.96 8.43 -3.65
N LEU A 201 -2.48 7.41 -2.98
CA LEU A 201 -3.09 7.55 -1.66
C LEU A 201 -2.03 7.21 -0.63
N VAL A 202 -1.66 8.18 0.20
CA VAL A 202 -0.54 8.06 1.12
C VAL A 202 -0.90 8.50 2.54
N ASP A 203 -0.35 7.80 3.52
CA ASP A 203 -0.37 8.27 4.89
C ASP A 203 0.58 9.47 5.03
N MET A 204 0.04 10.62 5.38
CA MET A 204 0.81 11.82 5.72
C MET A 204 1.26 11.78 7.17
N GLU A 205 0.44 11.22 8.04
CA GLU A 205 0.68 11.10 9.46
C GLU A 205 -0.02 9.85 10.02
N GLN A 206 0.61 9.19 10.97
CA GLN A 206 0.00 8.18 11.83
C GLN A 206 0.05 8.66 13.27
N THR A 207 -1.09 8.68 13.95
CA THR A 207 -1.18 9.06 15.36
C THR A 207 -1.88 7.99 16.18
N THR A 208 -1.19 7.50 17.22
CA THR A 208 -1.76 6.64 18.27
C THR A 208 -2.11 7.51 19.46
N TYR A 209 -3.32 7.39 19.97
CA TYR A 209 -3.84 8.19 21.07
C TYR A 209 -4.52 7.33 22.13
N GLY A 210 -4.44 7.79 23.39
CA GLY A 210 -5.09 7.18 24.53
C GLY A 210 -6.43 7.83 24.86
N GLN A 211 -6.95 7.48 26.05
CA GLN A 211 -8.12 8.13 26.63
C GLN A 211 -7.92 9.65 26.67
N ASN A 212 -8.98 10.43 26.52
CA ASN A 212 -8.97 11.90 26.49
C ASN A 212 -8.18 12.50 25.31
N GLY A 213 -7.90 11.73 24.25
CA GLY A 213 -7.21 12.22 23.05
C GLY A 213 -5.70 12.49 23.24
N LYS A 214 -5.11 12.09 24.35
CA LYS A 214 -3.66 12.27 24.58
C LYS A 214 -2.87 11.46 23.56
N VAL A 215 -2.01 12.15 22.81
CA VAL A 215 -1.10 11.50 21.85
C VAL A 215 -0.07 10.66 22.59
N ILE A 216 0.05 9.39 22.20
CA ILE A 216 1.03 8.43 22.72
C ILE A 216 2.22 8.36 21.79
N GLU A 217 1.95 8.29 20.47
CA GLU A 217 2.95 8.15 19.42
C GLU A 217 2.47 8.88 18.16
N ARG A 218 3.40 9.50 17.44
CA ARG A 218 3.14 10.16 16.17
C ARG A 218 4.29 9.91 15.21
N ALA A 219 3.96 9.48 14.01
CA ALA A 219 4.88 9.41 12.88
C ALA A 219 4.42 10.40 11.81
N ASP A 220 5.29 11.32 11.41
CA ASP A 220 5.02 12.35 10.41
C ASP A 220 5.76 12.01 9.11
N PHE A 221 5.06 11.35 8.20
CA PHE A 221 5.59 10.95 6.90
C PHE A 221 5.66 12.15 5.95
N ALA A 222 4.76 13.13 6.10
CA ALA A 222 4.75 14.32 5.26
C ALA A 222 6.04 15.13 5.43
N ALA A 223 6.40 15.46 6.67
CA ALA A 223 7.66 16.16 6.96
C ALA A 223 8.88 15.34 6.55
N LYS A 224 8.89 14.02 6.86
CA LYS A 224 9.99 13.10 6.53
C LYS A 224 10.28 13.00 5.03
N LEU A 225 9.24 13.06 4.19
CA LEU A 225 9.33 12.85 2.75
C LEU A 225 9.19 14.14 1.92
N GLY A 226 8.86 15.27 2.55
CA GLY A 226 8.66 16.55 1.88
C GLY A 226 7.33 16.64 1.12
N LEU A 227 6.26 16.01 1.63
CA LEU A 227 4.97 15.90 0.93
C LEU A 227 3.95 16.98 1.31
N GLU A 228 4.27 17.92 2.19
CA GLU A 228 3.34 18.83 2.85
C GLU A 228 2.52 19.71 1.88
N ASN A 229 3.10 20.06 0.72
CA ASN A 229 2.50 20.97 -0.26
C ASN A 229 1.94 20.28 -1.52
N HIS A 230 1.86 18.95 -1.54
CA HIS A 230 1.52 18.18 -2.74
C HIS A 230 0.12 17.55 -2.71
N ALA A 231 -0.63 17.72 -1.61
CA ALA A 231 -1.91 17.07 -1.44
C ALA A 231 -3.04 17.80 -2.20
N LEU A 232 -3.77 17.07 -3.06
CA LEU A 232 -4.99 17.54 -3.71
C LEU A 232 -6.18 17.49 -2.75
N ALA A 233 -6.24 16.43 -1.93
CA ALA A 233 -7.26 16.23 -0.91
C ALA A 233 -6.63 15.53 0.30
N GLN A 234 -7.17 15.80 1.47
CA GLN A 234 -6.75 15.15 2.71
C GLN A 234 -7.96 14.76 3.54
N TRP A 235 -7.85 13.64 4.26
CA TRP A 235 -8.90 13.18 5.17
C TRP A 235 -8.30 12.34 6.31
N ARG A 236 -9.12 12.10 7.32
CA ARG A 236 -8.80 11.20 8.42
C ARG A 236 -9.31 9.80 8.15
N TRP A 237 -8.47 8.82 8.47
CA TRP A 237 -8.81 7.40 8.50
C TRP A 237 -8.67 6.87 9.92
N ASP A 238 -9.77 6.56 10.56
CA ASP A 238 -9.78 5.89 11.89
C ASP A 238 -9.52 4.39 11.70
N ILE A 239 -8.24 4.03 11.46
CA ILE A 239 -7.81 2.68 11.12
C ILE A 239 -8.02 1.69 12.28
N ALA A 240 -7.90 2.16 13.52
CA ALA A 240 -8.13 1.39 14.73
C ALA A 240 -8.84 2.27 15.77
N PRO A 241 -10.17 2.22 15.86
CA PRO A 241 -10.91 2.92 16.91
C PRO A 241 -10.48 2.49 18.30
N PRO A 242 -10.77 3.28 19.37
CA PRO A 242 -10.46 2.91 20.74
C PRO A 242 -10.98 1.52 21.10
N GLY A 243 -10.10 0.67 21.65
CA GLY A 243 -10.39 -0.72 21.97
C GLY A 243 -9.95 -1.74 20.93
N GLU A 244 -9.62 -1.32 19.69
CA GLU A 244 -9.12 -2.24 18.66
C GLU A 244 -7.67 -2.66 18.91
N ILE A 245 -6.81 -1.75 19.40
CA ILE A 245 -5.39 -2.02 19.72
C ILE A 245 -5.28 -2.52 21.17
N ALA A 246 -5.84 -1.72 22.09
CA ALA A 246 -5.91 -2.02 23.51
C ALA A 246 -7.05 -1.17 24.13
N PRO A 247 -7.52 -1.49 25.34
CA PRO A 247 -8.56 -0.69 26.02
C PRO A 247 -8.23 0.79 26.05
N GLY A 248 -9.11 1.62 25.46
CA GLY A 248 -8.96 3.06 25.41
C GLY A 248 -7.89 3.60 24.45
N ILE A 249 -7.20 2.76 23.72
CA ILE A 249 -6.18 3.17 22.73
C ILE A 249 -6.75 3.07 21.33
N GLY A 250 -6.67 4.17 20.56
CA GLY A 250 -7.03 4.25 19.17
C GLY A 250 -5.87 4.72 18.30
N ARG A 251 -6.02 4.54 16.99
CA ARG A 251 -5.08 5.02 15.97
C ARG A 251 -5.84 5.58 14.79
N PHE A 252 -5.41 6.74 14.32
CA PHE A 252 -5.85 7.27 13.04
C PHE A 252 -4.67 7.61 12.16
N HIS A 253 -4.93 7.67 10.87
CA HIS A 253 -4.03 8.20 9.86
C HIS A 253 -4.62 9.46 9.25
N ARG A 254 -3.78 10.43 8.93
CA ARG A 254 -4.11 11.52 8.02
C ARG A 254 -3.65 11.08 6.63
N VAL A 255 -4.60 10.84 5.75
CA VAL A 255 -4.35 10.34 4.39
C VAL A 255 -4.47 11.49 3.41
N ALA A 256 -3.66 11.49 2.37
CA ALA A 256 -3.74 12.43 1.26
C ALA A 256 -3.79 11.69 -0.09
N ALA A 257 -4.49 12.32 -1.04
CA ALA A 257 -4.35 12.01 -2.45
C ALA A 257 -3.30 12.95 -3.07
N LEU A 258 -2.26 12.39 -3.67
CA LEU A 258 -1.22 13.10 -4.40
C LEU A 258 -1.33 12.74 -5.87
N THR A 259 -1.09 13.71 -6.78
CA THR A 259 -0.85 13.40 -8.19
C THR A 259 0.64 13.54 -8.48
N ALA A 260 1.23 12.56 -9.15
CA ALA A 260 2.49 12.79 -9.84
C ALA A 260 2.16 13.65 -11.06
N LYS A 261 2.74 14.85 -11.14
CA LYS A 261 2.58 15.71 -12.31
C LYS A 261 3.21 15.01 -13.51
N CYS A 262 2.42 14.81 -14.55
CA CYS A 262 2.99 14.81 -15.89
C CYS A 262 3.56 16.20 -16.12
N GLY A 263 4.90 16.30 -16.20
CA GLY A 263 5.60 17.54 -16.53
C GLY A 263 5.27 18.01 -17.94
#